data_1088ef08e56e6ec35dfc69afa04b7f14
#
_entry.id   1088ef08e56e6ec35dfc69afa04b7f14
#
_cell.length_a   1.000
_cell.length_b   1.000
_cell.length_c   1.000
_cell.angle_alpha   90.00
_cell.angle_beta   90.00
_cell.angle_gamma   90.00
#
_symmetry.space_group_name_H-M   'P 1'
#
loop_
_entity.id
_entity.type
_entity.pdbx_description
1 polymer ?
#
loop_
_entity_poly.entity_id
_entity_poly.type
_entity_poly.pdbx_seq_one_letter_code
_entity_poly.pdbx_strand_id
1 'polypeptide(L)'
;MDREQALTLAMQYKEEISGLFNSPKVLLYGSYSKGCAHDGSDIDIAVVVPLLDGDWLTATTKLWTASRKLNTLIEPVLLEERYPSPLYDDVLRTGVAV
;
A
#
# COMPACT_ATOMS: atom_id res chain seq x y z
N MET A 1 -7.28 0.53 -16.39
CA MET A 1 -6.57 -0.55 -15.63
C MET A 1 -7.61 -1.40 -14.92
N ASP A 2 -7.47 -2.71 -14.97
CA ASP A 2 -8.35 -3.63 -14.27
C ASP A 2 -7.76 -4.06 -12.93
N ARG A 3 -8.53 -4.86 -12.17
CA ARG A 3 -8.13 -5.32 -10.84
C ARG A 3 -6.87 -6.19 -10.89
N GLU A 4 -6.73 -7.03 -11.90
CA GLU A 4 -5.55 -7.89 -12.04
C GLU A 4 -4.30 -7.07 -12.30
N GLN A 5 -4.39 -6.04 -13.12
CA GLN A 5 -3.27 -5.12 -13.36
C GLN A 5 -2.91 -4.36 -12.08
N ALA A 6 -3.90 -3.93 -11.30
CA ALA A 6 -3.67 -3.28 -10.02
C ALA A 6 -3.00 -4.22 -9.02
N LEU A 7 -3.42 -5.49 -8.97
CA LEU A 7 -2.78 -6.50 -8.13
C LEU A 7 -1.34 -6.76 -8.54
N THR A 8 -1.07 -6.83 -9.84
CA THR A 8 0.29 -7.00 -10.36
C THR A 8 1.18 -5.84 -9.94
N LEU A 9 0.69 -4.60 -10.06
CA LEU A 9 1.43 -3.42 -9.62
C LEU A 9 1.67 -3.44 -8.11
N ALA A 10 0.68 -3.87 -7.33
CA ALA A 10 0.84 -3.99 -5.88
C ALA A 10 1.92 -5.01 -5.52
N MET A 11 1.98 -6.12 -6.24
CA MET A 11 3.04 -7.12 -6.06
C MET A 11 4.41 -6.57 -6.42
N GLN A 12 4.52 -5.85 -7.51
CA GLN A 12 5.76 -5.18 -7.92
C GLN A 12 6.18 -4.14 -6.89
N TYR A 13 5.22 -3.41 -6.36
CA TYR A 13 5.49 -2.43 -5.31
C TYR A 13 6.01 -3.07 -4.03
N LYS A 14 5.42 -4.20 -3.65
CA LYS A 14 5.89 -4.99 -2.50
C LYS A 14 7.36 -5.36 -2.66
N GLU A 15 7.76 -5.80 -3.84
CA GLU A 15 9.16 -6.12 -4.13
C GLU A 15 10.05 -4.89 -4.06
N GLU A 16 9.59 -3.77 -4.62
CA GLU A 16 10.35 -2.51 -4.65
C GLU A 16 10.65 -1.99 -3.25
N ILE A 17 9.76 -2.19 -2.29
CA ILE A 17 9.92 -1.71 -0.91
C ILE A 17 10.45 -2.77 0.04
N SER A 18 10.75 -3.96 -0.41
CA SER A 18 11.10 -5.10 0.46
C SER A 18 12.31 -4.84 1.36
N GLY A 19 13.23 -3.99 0.92
CA GLY A 19 14.42 -3.63 1.71
C GLY A 19 14.23 -2.45 2.67
N LEU A 20 13.06 -1.79 2.64
CA LEU A 20 12.83 -0.59 3.45
C LEU A 20 12.32 -0.91 4.85
N PHE A 21 11.66 -2.05 5.03
CA PHE A 21 11.03 -2.44 6.30
C PHE A 21 11.29 -3.91 6.58
N ASN A 22 11.14 -4.28 7.85
CA ASN A 22 11.27 -5.67 8.27
C ASN A 22 9.93 -6.38 8.10
N SER A 23 9.83 -7.24 7.08
CA SER A 23 8.64 -8.05 6.80
C SER A 23 7.32 -7.28 6.75
N PRO A 24 7.20 -6.25 5.93
CA PRO A 24 5.95 -5.51 5.83
C PRO A 24 4.86 -6.34 5.16
N LYS A 25 3.62 -6.14 5.59
CA LYS A 25 2.45 -6.65 4.88
C LYS A 25 2.02 -5.59 3.87
N VAL A 26 1.65 -6.01 2.68
CA VAL A 26 1.21 -5.10 1.62
C VAL A 26 -0.16 -5.54 1.14
N LEU A 27 -1.11 -4.61 1.13
CA LEU A 27 -2.50 -4.88 0.72
C LEU A 27 -2.97 -3.84 -0.29
N LEU A 28 -3.64 -4.32 -1.32
CA LEU A 28 -4.42 -3.46 -2.21
C LEU A 28 -5.77 -3.20 -1.54
N TYR A 29 -6.16 -1.92 -1.41
CA TYR A 29 -7.43 -1.56 -0.80
C TYR A 29 -8.13 -0.46 -1.61
N GLY A 30 -9.21 0.09 -1.09
CA GLY A 30 -9.95 1.14 -1.77
C GLY A 30 -10.74 0.62 -2.98
N SER A 31 -10.89 1.44 -4.02
CA SER A 31 -11.79 1.16 -5.12
C SER A 31 -11.43 -0.12 -5.89
N TYR A 32 -10.15 -0.43 -6.09
CA TYR A 32 -9.76 -1.65 -6.80
C TYR A 32 -10.08 -2.93 -6.03
N SER A 33 -9.92 -2.92 -4.71
CA SER A 33 -10.27 -4.09 -3.90
C SER A 33 -11.78 -4.28 -3.77
N LYS A 34 -12.55 -3.19 -3.80
CA LYS A 34 -14.01 -3.20 -3.67
C LYS A 34 -14.75 -3.40 -4.98
N GLY A 35 -14.04 -3.45 -6.11
CA GLY A 35 -14.66 -3.66 -7.41
C GLY A 35 -15.36 -2.45 -8.01
N CYS A 36 -15.08 -1.24 -7.51
CA CYS A 36 -15.72 0.00 -7.98
C CYS A 36 -14.74 0.95 -8.66
N ALA A 37 -13.56 0.46 -9.05
CA ALA A 37 -12.57 1.27 -9.75
C ALA A 37 -12.96 1.55 -11.20
N HIS A 38 -12.51 2.68 -11.71
CA HIS A 38 -12.65 3.07 -13.11
C HIS A 38 -11.32 3.62 -13.62
N ASP A 39 -11.25 3.93 -14.90
CA ASP A 39 -10.04 4.50 -15.51
C ASP A 39 -9.62 5.77 -14.76
N GLY A 40 -8.36 5.84 -14.40
CA GLY A 40 -7.81 6.96 -13.64
C GLY A 40 -8.02 6.88 -12.14
N SER A 41 -8.65 5.84 -11.62
CA SER A 41 -8.74 5.61 -10.17
C SER A 41 -7.35 5.43 -9.56
N ASP A 42 -7.16 5.97 -8.35
CA ASP A 42 -5.93 5.76 -7.61
C ASP A 42 -5.78 4.29 -7.22
N ILE A 43 -4.53 3.85 -7.16
CA ILE A 43 -4.18 2.51 -6.71
C ILE A 43 -3.76 2.61 -5.26
N ASP A 44 -4.69 2.36 -4.35
CA ASP A 44 -4.47 2.50 -2.91
C ASP A 44 -3.76 1.27 -2.37
N ILE A 45 -2.54 1.45 -1.87
CA ILE A 45 -1.73 0.37 -1.34
C ILE A 45 -1.37 0.68 0.11
N ALA A 46 -1.72 -0.24 1.01
CA ALA A 46 -1.36 -0.15 2.42
C ALA A 46 -0.10 -0.97 2.69
N VAL A 47 0.86 -0.35 3.35
CA VAL A 47 2.06 -1.00 3.85
C VAL A 47 1.92 -1.05 5.37
N VAL A 48 1.80 -2.26 5.91
CA VAL A 48 1.53 -2.48 7.33
C VAL A 48 2.75 -3.06 8.00
N VAL A 49 3.24 -2.38 9.01
CA VAL A 49 4.37 -2.83 9.84
C VAL A 49 3.90 -3.03 11.28
N PRO A 50 4.55 -3.90 12.08
CA PRO A 50 4.18 -4.05 13.50
C PRO A 50 4.35 -2.76 14.27
N LEU A 51 5.51 -2.13 14.14
CA LEU A 51 5.87 -0.85 14.71
C LEU A 51 6.93 -0.24 13.82
N LEU A 52 6.78 1.04 13.51
CA LEU A 52 7.79 1.74 12.72
C LEU A 52 9.06 1.94 13.55
N ASP A 53 10.18 1.50 13.00
CA ASP A 53 11.50 1.78 13.54
C ASP A 53 12.09 2.95 12.77
N GLY A 54 12.15 4.11 13.41
CA GLY A 54 12.69 5.31 12.80
C GLY A 54 11.66 6.40 12.56
N ASP A 55 12.00 7.34 11.69
CA ASP A 55 11.23 8.54 11.44
C ASP A 55 10.08 8.31 10.44
N TRP A 56 8.88 8.71 10.83
CA TRP A 56 7.68 8.57 10.01
C TRP A 56 7.81 9.30 8.66
N LEU A 57 8.27 10.55 8.70
CA LEU A 57 8.39 11.34 7.47
C LEU A 57 9.39 10.72 6.49
N THR A 58 10.51 10.24 6.99
CA THR A 58 11.51 9.56 6.16
C THR A 58 10.93 8.30 5.54
N ALA A 59 10.23 7.48 6.32
CA ALA A 59 9.61 6.24 5.85
C ALA A 59 8.56 6.51 4.77
N THR A 60 7.66 7.47 5.00
CA THR A 60 6.62 7.81 4.04
C THR A 60 7.20 8.40 2.76
N THR A 61 8.25 9.21 2.86
CA THR A 61 8.94 9.76 1.70
C THR A 61 9.54 8.65 0.84
N LYS A 62 10.15 7.64 1.46
CA LYS A 62 10.70 6.49 0.73
C LYS A 62 9.61 5.70 0.03
N LEU A 63 8.44 5.53 0.66
CA LEU A 63 7.31 4.84 0.04
C LEU A 63 6.81 5.61 -1.20
N TRP A 64 6.66 6.91 -1.11
CA TRP A 64 6.24 7.73 -2.24
C TRP A 64 7.28 7.75 -3.36
N THR A 65 8.56 7.82 -3.03
CA THR A 65 9.63 7.76 -4.02
C THR A 65 9.60 6.44 -4.78
N ALA A 66 9.41 5.32 -4.07
CA ALA A 66 9.31 4.00 -4.70
C ALA A 66 8.07 3.91 -5.60
N SER A 67 6.93 4.47 -5.19
CA SER A 67 5.71 4.44 -5.98
C SER A 67 5.88 5.16 -7.32
N ARG A 68 6.58 6.28 -7.34
CA ARG A 68 6.78 7.08 -8.57
C ARG A 68 7.61 6.34 -9.62
N LYS A 69 8.41 5.37 -9.21
CA LYS A 69 9.20 4.53 -10.14
C LYS A 69 8.33 3.55 -10.92
N LEU A 70 7.19 3.15 -10.36
CA LEU A 70 6.33 2.14 -10.95
C LEU A 70 5.12 2.74 -11.65
N ASN A 71 4.36 3.56 -10.96
CA ASN A 71 3.15 4.14 -11.51
C ASN A 71 2.71 5.34 -10.68
N THR A 72 2.36 6.45 -11.32
CA THR A 72 1.98 7.68 -10.64
C THR A 72 0.59 7.60 -9.98
N LEU A 73 -0.21 6.58 -10.30
CA LEU A 73 -1.50 6.36 -9.65
C LEU A 73 -1.41 5.64 -8.30
N ILE A 74 -0.24 5.07 -7.97
CA ILE A 74 -0.05 4.42 -6.68
C ILE A 74 -0.05 5.45 -5.57
N GLU A 75 -0.92 5.26 -4.59
CA GLU A 75 -0.98 6.05 -3.37
C GLU A 75 -0.69 5.16 -2.17
N PRO A 76 0.56 5.16 -1.67
CA PRO A 76 0.91 4.32 -0.53
C PRO A 76 0.53 4.98 0.78
N VAL A 77 0.11 4.16 1.75
CA VAL A 77 -0.10 4.58 3.12
C VAL A 77 0.66 3.63 4.05
N LEU A 78 1.30 4.19 5.07
CA LEU A 78 2.01 3.42 6.08
C LEU A 78 1.12 3.28 7.31
N LEU A 79 0.90 2.04 7.74
CA LEU A 79 0.07 1.73 8.90
C LEU A 79 0.88 0.89 9.89
N GLU A 80 0.62 1.08 11.18
CA GLU A 80 1.26 0.33 12.25
C GLU A 80 0.23 -0.55 12.97
N GLU A 81 0.53 -1.84 13.12
CA GLU A 81 -0.37 -2.76 13.85
C GLU A 81 -0.53 -2.34 15.32
N ARG A 82 0.53 -1.78 15.90
CA ARG A 82 0.53 -1.35 17.30
C ARG A 82 -0.39 -0.16 17.57
N TYR A 83 -0.64 0.65 16.54
CA TYR A 83 -1.49 1.83 16.64
C TYR A 83 -2.59 1.77 15.59
N PRO A 84 -3.57 0.86 15.78
CA PRO A 84 -4.65 0.70 14.80
C PRO A 84 -5.50 1.97 14.71
N SER A 85 -5.95 2.26 13.50
CA SER A 85 -6.80 3.40 13.18
C SER A 85 -8.05 2.91 12.46
N PRO A 86 -9.07 3.76 12.26
CA PRO A 86 -10.21 3.37 11.42
C PRO A 86 -9.80 2.92 10.02
N LEU A 87 -8.78 3.56 9.43
CA LEU A 87 -8.27 3.13 8.11
C LEU A 87 -7.63 1.74 8.19
N TYR A 88 -6.86 1.47 9.24
CA TYR A 88 -6.26 0.15 9.47
C TYR A 88 -7.34 -0.94 9.50
N ASP A 89 -8.42 -0.71 10.25
CA ASP A 89 -9.53 -1.66 10.34
C ASP A 89 -10.20 -1.88 8.98
N ASP A 90 -10.42 -0.82 8.20
CA ASP A 90 -11.00 -0.90 6.88
C ASP A 90 -10.11 -1.69 5.91
N VAL A 91 -8.81 -1.43 5.95
CA VAL A 91 -7.83 -2.13 5.12
C VAL A 91 -7.82 -3.63 5.42
N LEU A 92 -7.83 -4.01 6.69
CA LEU A 92 -7.85 -5.43 7.07
C LEU A 92 -9.15 -6.11 6.65
N ARG A 93 -10.27 -5.39 6.70
CA ARG A 93 -11.57 -5.97 6.36
C ARG A 93 -11.79 -6.11 4.87
N THR A 94 -11.36 -5.14 4.07
CA THR A 94 -11.68 -5.05 2.64
C THR A 94 -10.48 -5.18 1.71
N GLY A 95 -9.27 -5.09 2.22
CA GLY A 95 -8.06 -5.14 1.42
C GLY A 95 -7.70 -6.55 0.96
N VAL A 96 -6.90 -6.62 -0.08
CA VAL A 96 -6.39 -7.87 -0.65
C VAL A 96 -4.89 -7.91 -0.44
N ALA A 97 -4.42 -8.89 0.33
CA ALA A 97 -2.99 -9.08 0.58
C ALA A 97 -2.28 -9.58 -0.68
N VAL A 98 -1.10 -9.03 -0.93
CA VAL A 98 -0.27 -9.43 -2.05
C VAL A 98 1.08 -10.01 -1.59
#